data_53f0e55d4f98f3c7557d024edc6cdd82
#
_entry.id   53f0e55d4f98f3c7557d024edc6cdd82
#
_cell.length_a   1.000
_cell.length_b   1.000
_cell.length_c   1.000
_cell.angle_alpha   90.00
_cell.angle_beta   90.00
_cell.angle_gamma   90.00
#
_symmetry.space_group_name_H-M   'P 1'
#
loop_
_entity.id
_entity.type
_entity.pdbx_description
1 polymer ?
#
loop_
_entity_poly.entity_id
_entity_poly.type
_entity_poly.pdbx_seq_one_letter_code
_entity_poly.pdbx_strand_id
1 'polypeptide(L)'
;MIKNKQKLFVVSCIYVLLVSANTLYAKTERYSFDVSLWGIRVGELVYSIKQTSNDYDISGVLRSKGFARVVTKYKFEAQTQGKVSKSKYYPSSYSEKSDTGRRKEQKSIIYNKMIPK
;
A
#
# COMPACT_ATOMS: atom_id res chain seq x y z
N MET A 1 54.32 3.71 14.61
CA MET A 1 53.74 4.59 13.59
C MET A 1 52.77 3.85 12.65
N ILE A 2 53.05 2.64 12.23
CA ILE A 2 52.15 1.84 11.38
C ILE A 2 50.80 1.52 12.08
N LYS A 3 50.79 1.31 13.39
CA LYS A 3 49.61 1.02 14.22
C LYS A 3 48.57 2.14 14.21
N ASN A 4 48.95 3.39 14.09
CA ASN A 4 48.03 4.53 14.06
C ASN A 4 47.31 4.65 12.73
N LYS A 5 47.97 4.32 11.61
CA LYS A 5 47.37 4.31 10.28
C LYS A 5 46.35 3.18 10.13
N GLN A 6 46.60 2.01 10.71
CA GLN A 6 45.67 0.90 10.72
C GLN A 6 44.42 1.20 11.57
N LYS A 7 44.57 1.84 12.73
CA LYS A 7 43.43 2.27 13.55
C LYS A 7 42.57 3.30 12.83
N LEU A 8 43.18 4.26 12.14
CA LEU A 8 42.46 5.26 11.36
C LEU A 8 41.69 4.64 10.20
N PHE A 9 42.29 3.65 9.52
CA PHE A 9 41.65 2.92 8.43
C PHE A 9 40.48 2.10 8.91
N VAL A 10 40.56 1.40 10.03
CA VAL A 10 39.47 0.64 10.64
C VAL A 10 38.31 1.55 11.09
N VAL A 11 38.60 2.68 11.71
CA VAL A 11 37.61 3.68 12.12
C VAL A 11 36.89 4.25 10.90
N SER A 12 37.61 4.54 9.82
CA SER A 12 37.04 5.03 8.57
C SER A 12 36.12 4.00 7.92
N CYS A 13 36.49 2.72 7.88
CA CYS A 13 35.64 1.64 7.37
C CYS A 13 34.35 1.43 8.19
N ILE A 14 34.46 1.55 9.52
CA ILE A 14 33.29 1.47 10.42
C ILE A 14 32.32 2.64 10.17
N TYR A 15 32.86 3.84 9.94
CA TYR A 15 32.03 5.02 9.64
C TYR A 15 31.28 4.89 8.31
N VAL A 16 31.93 4.34 7.28
CA VAL A 16 31.30 4.06 5.97
C VAL A 16 30.20 3.00 6.09
N LEU A 17 30.38 1.98 6.92
CA LEU A 17 29.36 0.95 7.16
C LEU A 17 28.14 1.49 7.93
N LEU A 18 28.33 2.46 8.83
CA LEU A 18 27.23 3.09 9.57
C LEU A 18 26.36 4.03 8.71
N VAL A 19 26.95 4.65 7.68
CA VAL A 19 26.20 5.53 6.76
C VAL A 19 25.34 4.75 5.75
N SER A 20 25.67 3.48 5.51
CA SER A 20 24.93 2.62 4.57
C SER A 20 23.59 2.06 5.11
N ALA A 21 23.28 2.31 6.38
CA ALA A 21 22.11 1.76 7.05
C ALA A 21 20.83 2.63 6.94
N ASN A 22 20.78 3.59 6.01
CA ASN A 22 19.53 4.26 5.65
C ASN A 22 18.70 3.36 4.72
N THR A 23 18.24 2.23 5.26
CA THR A 23 17.20 1.46 4.61
C THR A 23 15.94 2.30 4.57
N LEU A 24 15.52 2.69 3.38
CA LEU A 24 14.18 3.22 3.13
C LEU A 24 13.16 2.19 3.62
N TYR A 25 12.65 2.40 4.81
CA TYR A 25 11.70 1.49 5.44
C TYR A 25 10.32 1.70 4.80
N ALA A 26 9.95 0.82 3.88
CA ALA A 26 8.58 0.74 3.39
C ALA A 26 7.73 -0.05 4.39
N LYS A 27 6.75 0.60 5.02
CA LYS A 27 5.80 -0.06 5.90
C LYS A 27 4.64 -0.60 5.07
N THR A 28 4.36 -1.90 5.20
CA THR A 28 3.20 -2.54 4.59
C THR A 28 2.29 -3.07 5.71
N GLU A 29 1.05 -2.64 5.70
CA GLU A 29 0.02 -3.11 6.62
C GLU A 29 -1.11 -3.74 5.82
N ARG A 30 -1.65 -4.84 6.32
CA ARG A 30 -2.77 -5.56 5.71
C ARG A 30 -3.85 -5.82 6.73
N TYR A 31 -5.09 -5.53 6.35
CA TYR A 31 -6.27 -5.67 7.19
C TYR A 31 -7.31 -6.50 6.48
N SER A 32 -8.01 -7.34 7.24
CA SER A 32 -9.11 -8.16 6.75
C SER A 32 -10.32 -8.01 7.67
N PHE A 33 -11.48 -7.81 7.09
CA PHE A 33 -12.74 -7.62 7.79
C PHE A 33 -13.82 -8.52 7.19
N ASP A 34 -14.55 -9.19 8.04
CA ASP A 34 -15.76 -9.88 7.65
C ASP A 34 -16.94 -8.89 7.55
N VAL A 35 -17.67 -8.97 6.45
CA VAL A 35 -18.90 -8.21 6.23
C VAL A 35 -20.07 -9.12 6.55
N SER A 36 -20.89 -8.72 7.52
CA SER A 36 -22.06 -9.49 7.95
C SER A 36 -23.33 -8.65 7.86
N LEU A 37 -24.42 -9.29 7.46
CA LEU A 37 -25.77 -8.74 7.50
C LEU A 37 -26.62 -9.62 8.41
N TRP A 38 -27.24 -9.02 9.42
CA TRP A 38 -28.06 -9.74 10.42
C TRP A 38 -27.37 -10.98 11.01
N GLY A 39 -26.05 -10.86 11.30
CA GLY A 39 -25.26 -11.96 11.87
C GLY A 39 -24.80 -13.02 10.85
N ILE A 40 -25.18 -12.91 9.60
CA ILE A 40 -24.76 -13.83 8.52
C ILE A 40 -23.59 -13.21 7.77
N ARG A 41 -22.49 -13.95 7.64
CA ARG A 41 -21.32 -13.53 6.87
C ARG A 41 -21.66 -13.52 5.37
N VAL A 42 -21.59 -12.36 4.76
CA VAL A 42 -21.94 -12.16 3.34
C VAL A 42 -20.74 -11.75 2.48
N GLY A 43 -19.66 -11.30 3.11
CA GLY A 43 -18.52 -10.83 2.37
C GLY A 43 -17.24 -10.72 3.22
N GLU A 44 -16.19 -10.35 2.54
CA GLU A 44 -14.89 -10.05 3.14
C GLU A 44 -14.29 -8.82 2.43
N LEU A 45 -13.83 -7.88 3.21
CA LEU A 45 -13.02 -6.75 2.77
C LEU A 45 -11.58 -6.97 3.20
N VAL A 46 -10.68 -7.03 2.26
CA VAL A 46 -9.23 -7.05 2.53
C VAL A 46 -8.62 -5.81 1.91
N TYR A 47 -7.86 -5.05 2.68
CA TYR A 47 -7.09 -3.95 2.13
C TYR A 47 -5.66 -3.94 2.66
N SER A 48 -4.77 -3.40 1.86
CA SER A 48 -3.37 -3.21 2.22
C SER A 48 -2.94 -1.77 1.98
N ILE A 49 -2.13 -1.28 2.89
CA ILE A 49 -1.51 0.04 2.83
C ILE A 49 -0.01 -0.17 2.76
N LYS A 50 0.60 0.31 1.71
CA LYS A 50 2.05 0.37 1.57
C LYS A 50 2.47 1.84 1.53
N GLN A 51 3.27 2.25 2.48
CA GLN A 51 3.68 3.64 2.63
C GLN A 51 5.19 3.75 2.80
N THR A 52 5.78 4.70 2.12
CA THR A 52 7.14 5.19 2.33
C THR A 52 7.07 6.63 2.86
N SER A 53 8.22 7.28 3.04
CA SER A 53 8.25 8.69 3.44
C SER A 53 7.60 9.63 2.42
N ASN A 54 7.58 9.27 1.13
CA ASN A 54 7.16 10.12 0.03
C ASN A 54 5.98 9.60 -0.79
N ASP A 55 5.68 8.30 -0.70
CA ASP A 55 4.72 7.63 -1.56
C ASP A 55 3.75 6.77 -0.75
N TYR A 56 2.56 6.55 -1.30
CA TYR A 56 1.63 5.56 -0.78
C TYR A 56 0.97 4.77 -1.91
N ASP A 57 0.62 3.53 -1.60
CA ASP A 57 -0.19 2.63 -2.42
C ASP A 57 -1.19 1.95 -1.51
N ILE A 58 -2.47 2.14 -1.77
CA ILE A 58 -3.56 1.52 -1.03
C ILE A 58 -4.37 0.70 -2.01
N SER A 59 -4.52 -0.58 -1.72
CA SER A 59 -5.35 -1.49 -2.51
C SER A 59 -6.37 -2.19 -1.62
N GLY A 60 -7.56 -2.41 -2.15
CA GLY A 60 -8.63 -3.09 -1.44
C GLY A 60 -9.42 -4.04 -2.36
N VAL A 61 -9.88 -5.13 -1.77
CA VAL A 61 -10.73 -6.12 -2.43
C VAL A 61 -11.91 -6.41 -1.52
N LEU A 62 -13.11 -6.17 -2.03
CA LEU A 62 -14.36 -6.59 -1.41
C LEU A 62 -14.95 -7.73 -2.26
N ARG A 63 -15.28 -8.84 -1.65
CA ARG A 63 -15.85 -9.99 -2.33
C ARG A 63 -16.95 -10.65 -1.52
N SER A 64 -17.92 -11.25 -2.20
CA SER A 64 -18.93 -12.07 -1.55
C SER A 64 -18.31 -13.35 -0.97
N LYS A 65 -18.81 -13.77 0.18
CA LYS A 65 -18.40 -14.98 0.90
C LYS A 65 -19.60 -15.75 1.40
N GLY A 66 -19.38 -17.02 1.73
CA GLY A 66 -20.39 -17.87 2.33
C GLY A 66 -21.62 -18.04 1.44
N PHE A 67 -22.82 -17.98 2.02
CA PHE A 67 -24.09 -18.14 1.31
C PHE A 67 -24.32 -17.07 0.24
N ALA A 68 -23.89 -15.84 0.48
CA ALA A 68 -24.03 -14.75 -0.49
C ALA A 68 -23.32 -15.04 -1.82
N ARG A 69 -22.26 -15.82 -1.81
CA ARG A 69 -21.53 -16.24 -3.03
C ARG A 69 -22.36 -17.15 -3.94
N VAL A 70 -23.30 -17.89 -3.37
CA VAL A 70 -24.20 -18.75 -4.15
C VAL A 70 -25.21 -17.92 -4.93
N VAL A 71 -25.67 -16.83 -4.31
CA VAL A 71 -26.66 -15.92 -4.91
C VAL A 71 -26.02 -14.91 -5.84
N THR A 72 -24.89 -14.32 -5.43
CA THR A 72 -24.20 -13.28 -6.20
C THR A 72 -22.68 -13.39 -6.01
N LYS A 73 -21.98 -13.67 -7.09
CA LYS A 73 -20.51 -13.62 -7.12
C LYS A 73 -20.08 -12.17 -7.33
N TYR A 74 -20.03 -11.40 -6.26
CA TYR A 74 -19.59 -10.02 -6.31
C TYR A 74 -18.09 -9.90 -5.94
N LYS A 75 -17.35 -9.16 -6.75
CA LYS A 75 -15.98 -8.76 -6.48
C LYS A 75 -15.76 -7.32 -6.87
N PHE A 76 -15.24 -6.53 -5.96
CA PHE A 76 -14.83 -5.16 -6.20
C PHE A 76 -13.38 -5.00 -5.79
N GLU A 77 -12.56 -4.45 -6.67
CA GLU A 77 -11.15 -4.16 -6.44
C GLU A 77 -10.91 -2.67 -6.67
N ALA A 78 -10.22 -2.04 -5.75
CA ALA A 78 -9.82 -0.64 -5.89
C ALA A 78 -8.35 -0.47 -5.51
N GLN A 79 -7.69 0.45 -6.19
CA GLN A 79 -6.32 0.84 -5.91
C GLN A 79 -6.17 2.35 -6.07
N THR A 80 -5.46 2.96 -5.14
CA THR A 80 -5.05 4.35 -5.22
C THR A 80 -3.58 4.48 -4.90
N GLN A 81 -2.91 5.33 -5.65
CA GLN A 81 -1.50 5.64 -5.48
C GLN A 81 -1.32 7.15 -5.45
N GLY A 82 -0.30 7.60 -4.73
CA GLY A 82 0.01 9.02 -4.67
C GLY A 82 1.26 9.34 -3.88
N LYS A 83 1.39 10.62 -3.59
CA LYS A 83 2.49 11.20 -2.84
C LYS A 83 2.06 11.59 -1.43
N VAL A 84 3.02 11.51 -0.51
CA VAL A 84 2.87 12.04 0.85
C VAL A 84 3.82 13.20 1.01
N SER A 85 3.31 14.34 1.44
CA SER A 85 4.11 15.52 1.74
C SER A 85 3.52 16.27 2.93
N LYS A 86 4.36 16.57 3.93
CA LYS A 86 3.93 17.30 5.15
C LYS A 86 2.68 16.70 5.80
N SER A 87 2.64 15.37 5.94
CA SER A 87 1.50 14.61 6.49
C SER A 87 0.19 14.73 5.70
N LYS A 88 0.25 15.19 4.44
CA LYS A 88 -0.88 15.24 3.52
C LYS A 88 -0.71 14.25 2.38
N TYR A 89 -1.82 13.70 1.92
CA TYR A 89 -1.89 12.73 0.84
C TYR A 89 -2.37 13.40 -0.45
N TYR A 90 -1.62 13.21 -1.52
CA TYR A 90 -1.90 13.75 -2.85
C TYR A 90 -2.09 12.58 -3.82
N PRO A 91 -3.31 12.25 -4.22
CA PRO A 91 -3.56 11.16 -5.14
C PRO A 91 -2.98 11.45 -6.52
N SER A 92 -2.33 10.46 -7.10
CA SER A 92 -1.85 10.48 -8.49
C SER A 92 -2.76 9.68 -9.41
N SER A 93 -3.26 8.53 -8.92
CA SER A 93 -4.14 7.67 -9.69
C SER A 93 -5.11 6.92 -8.78
N TYR A 94 -6.25 6.61 -9.34
CA TYR A 94 -7.25 5.72 -8.77
C TYR A 94 -7.76 4.77 -9.85
N SER A 95 -7.92 3.53 -9.53
CA SER A 95 -8.55 2.55 -10.41
C SER A 95 -9.48 1.65 -9.63
N GLU A 96 -10.57 1.24 -10.26
CA GLU A 96 -11.50 0.28 -9.72
C GLU A 96 -11.95 -0.72 -10.77
N LYS A 97 -12.23 -1.93 -10.32
CA LYS A 97 -12.84 -3.01 -11.11
C LYS A 97 -13.98 -3.61 -10.31
N SER A 98 -15.12 -3.75 -10.91
CA SER A 98 -16.26 -4.45 -10.32
C SER A 98 -16.71 -5.60 -11.22
N ASP A 99 -17.05 -6.72 -10.60
CA ASP A 99 -17.59 -7.90 -11.23
C ASP A 99 -18.79 -8.39 -10.41
N THR A 100 -19.97 -8.31 -10.97
CA THR A 100 -21.21 -8.78 -10.33
C THR A 100 -21.58 -10.18 -10.76
N GLY A 101 -20.73 -10.85 -11.54
CA GLY A 101 -21.03 -12.13 -12.20
C GLY A 101 -21.85 -11.98 -13.48
N ARG A 102 -22.56 -10.88 -13.64
CA ARG A 102 -23.32 -10.55 -14.87
C ARG A 102 -22.71 -9.41 -15.66
N ARG A 103 -22.09 -8.47 -14.95
CA ARG A 103 -21.50 -7.25 -15.52
C ARG A 103 -20.13 -7.02 -14.94
N LYS A 104 -19.18 -6.66 -15.80
CA LYS A 104 -17.82 -6.23 -15.42
C LYS A 104 -17.64 -4.79 -15.83
N GLU A 105 -17.16 -3.98 -14.92
CA GLU A 105 -16.84 -2.58 -15.15
C GLU A 105 -15.44 -2.28 -14.65
N GLN A 106 -14.77 -1.38 -15.34
CA GLN A 106 -13.47 -0.85 -14.93
C GLN A 106 -13.47 0.67 -15.11
N LYS A 107 -13.00 1.38 -14.10
CA LYS A 107 -12.84 2.84 -14.13
C LYS A 107 -11.45 3.19 -13.66
N SER A 108 -10.90 4.26 -14.20
CA SER A 108 -9.63 4.81 -13.74
C SER A 108 -9.65 6.33 -13.82
N ILE A 109 -8.96 6.96 -12.88
CA ILE A 109 -8.81 8.40 -12.78
C ILE A 109 -7.33 8.68 -12.60
N ILE A 110 -6.81 9.60 -13.39
CA ILE A 110 -5.47 10.13 -13.25
C ILE A 110 -5.59 11.59 -12.82
N TYR A 111 -4.93 11.92 -11.73
CA TYR A 111 -4.94 13.28 -11.19
C TYR A 111 -3.74 14.05 -11.71
N ASN A 112 -4.00 15.03 -12.57
CA ASN A 112 -2.95 15.88 -13.15
C ASN A 112 -2.56 17.06 -12.23
N LYS A 113 -2.94 17.03 -10.97
CA LYS A 113 -2.57 18.09 -10.04
C LYS A 113 -1.15 17.89 -9.51
N MET A 114 -0.33 18.87 -9.79
CA MET A 114 0.94 19.02 -9.12
C MET A 114 0.74 19.19 -7.62
N ILE A 115 1.63 18.60 -6.84
CA ILE A 115 1.72 18.86 -5.40
C ILE A 115 1.88 20.37 -5.23
N PRO A 116 1.07 21.03 -4.42
CA PRO A 116 1.27 22.44 -4.13
C PRO A 116 2.68 22.63 -3.57
N LYS A 117 3.41 23.55 -4.18
CA LYS A 117 4.76 23.90 -3.73
C LYS A 117 4.71 24.58 -2.38
#